data_73312b767cadb4055192e314968a75fe
#
_entry.id   73312b767cadb4055192e314968a75fe
#
_cell.length_a   1.000
_cell.length_b   1.000
_cell.length_c   1.000
_cell.angle_alpha   90.00
_cell.angle_beta   90.00
_cell.angle_gamma   90.00
#
_symmetry.space_group_name_H-M   'P 1'
#
loop_
_entity.id
_entity.type
_entity.pdbx_description
1 polymer ?
#
loop_
_entity_poly.entity_id
_entity_poly.type
_entity_poly.pdbx_seq_one_letter_code
_entity_poly.pdbx_strand_id
1 'polypeptide(L)'
;MSQSTLASSTQSYPLSTNTPSDVLFTRDFLLLCLSSFLFSMSMFLLFAVLPLFVVQELHGAKSHVGLIMGAFAVSSVLARPGSGRIVDVWSRKTGLSLGALVYCIAPALYTQAGSVVVMLSLRFFHGIGIAVYTTAGSVMAADLCPPARRAEGMGYYGMSMNLAMAFGPALGATLVAPIGFTGLFWLCAFLGLASLLLVQAIREKPQVRDHGHQHPPLFSKAALFPGFVAMCMTMTFGAVVSFLPLFVQERDLGNPGLFFTVYSIIVVASRPIAGRLADRFGRATVIVPGMACIVVAMTILAFTATRWGLLWSAALQGLGFGCVHPAVMALVVDRSTQHDRGPALATLMGAFDVGVGLSAIGLGQILERTDFTTTYLCAAGIAFIGGGAFALGSLRQNK
;
A
#
# COMPACT_ATOMS: atom_id res chain seq x y z
N MET A 1 -78.72 2.45 7.44
CA MET A 1 -78.51 3.14 6.16
C MET A 1 -77.68 4.38 6.43
N SER A 2 -76.43 4.43 6.10
CA SER A 2 -75.67 5.58 5.61
C SER A 2 -74.20 5.14 5.52
N GLN A 3 -73.77 4.86 4.31
CA GLN A 3 -72.32 4.64 3.96
C GLN A 3 -71.66 6.00 3.84
N SER A 4 -70.64 6.28 4.65
CA SER A 4 -69.75 7.40 4.45
C SER A 4 -68.45 6.91 3.79
N THR A 5 -68.30 7.27 2.55
CA THR A 5 -67.16 7.11 1.65
C THR A 5 -65.95 7.86 2.19
N LEU A 6 -64.89 7.14 2.59
CA LEU A 6 -63.57 7.72 2.82
C LEU A 6 -62.83 7.80 1.48
N ALA A 7 -62.74 8.98 0.92
CA ALA A 7 -61.88 9.31 -0.20
C ALA A 7 -60.41 9.38 0.28
N SER A 8 -59.60 8.41 -0.06
CA SER A 8 -58.15 8.44 0.11
C SER A 8 -57.54 9.40 -0.88
N SER A 9 -57.09 10.57 -0.43
CA SER A 9 -56.27 11.47 -1.18
C SER A 9 -54.84 10.90 -1.27
N THR A 10 -54.51 10.18 -2.35
CA THR A 10 -53.14 9.87 -2.73
C THR A 10 -52.45 11.16 -3.13
N GLN A 11 -51.73 11.79 -2.21
CA GLN A 11 -50.75 12.80 -2.53
C GLN A 11 -49.59 12.12 -3.28
N SER A 12 -49.59 12.25 -4.60
CA SER A 12 -48.43 11.95 -5.42
C SER A 12 -47.34 12.99 -5.17
N TYR A 13 -46.35 12.62 -4.33
CA TYR A 13 -45.11 13.38 -4.25
C TYR A 13 -44.45 13.33 -5.64
N PRO A 14 -44.08 14.47 -6.24
CA PRO A 14 -43.31 14.47 -7.47
C PRO A 14 -41.94 13.79 -7.16
N LEU A 15 -41.71 12.63 -7.77
CA LEU A 15 -40.38 12.03 -7.83
C LEU A 15 -39.47 13.06 -8.53
N SER A 16 -38.68 13.78 -7.76
CA SER A 16 -37.59 14.58 -8.32
C SER A 16 -36.62 13.65 -8.98
N THR A 17 -36.71 13.55 -10.30
CA THR A 17 -35.74 12.84 -11.16
C THR A 17 -34.43 13.63 -11.26
N ASN A 18 -33.82 13.96 -10.14
CA ASN A 18 -32.43 14.27 -10.08
C ASN A 18 -31.70 12.94 -9.82
N THR A 19 -31.58 12.12 -10.84
CA THR A 19 -30.60 11.04 -10.88
C THR A 19 -29.22 11.68 -10.63
N PRO A 20 -28.51 11.32 -9.54
CA PRO A 20 -27.12 11.73 -9.39
C PRO A 20 -26.41 11.28 -10.67
N SER A 21 -25.68 12.16 -11.32
CA SER A 21 -24.95 11.82 -12.55
C SER A 21 -24.09 10.59 -12.30
N ASP A 22 -24.34 9.48 -13.00
CA ASP A 22 -23.59 8.22 -12.95
C ASP A 22 -22.15 8.38 -13.52
N VAL A 23 -21.71 9.62 -13.67
CA VAL A 23 -20.38 9.95 -14.24
C VAL A 23 -19.31 9.74 -13.17
N LEU A 24 -18.54 8.65 -13.36
CA LEU A 24 -17.40 8.32 -12.50
C LEU A 24 -16.20 9.25 -12.76
N PHE A 25 -15.87 9.50 -14.03
CA PHE A 25 -14.71 10.28 -14.43
C PHE A 25 -14.98 11.78 -14.40
N THR A 26 -15.24 12.29 -13.21
CA THR A 26 -15.34 13.73 -12.99
C THR A 26 -13.96 14.37 -12.98
N ARG A 27 -13.87 15.69 -13.24
CA ARG A 27 -12.60 16.44 -13.16
C ARG A 27 -11.91 16.23 -11.81
N ASP A 28 -12.65 16.30 -10.70
CA ASP A 28 -12.08 16.18 -9.36
C ASP A 28 -11.57 14.76 -9.07
N PHE A 29 -12.27 13.73 -9.55
CA PHE A 29 -11.79 12.34 -9.44
C PHE A 29 -10.52 12.10 -10.26
N LEU A 30 -10.43 12.63 -11.49
CA LEU A 30 -9.22 12.52 -12.31
C LEU A 30 -8.03 13.28 -11.71
N LEU A 31 -8.27 14.47 -11.15
CA LEU A 31 -7.25 15.24 -10.42
C LEU A 31 -6.75 14.45 -9.20
N LEU A 32 -7.64 13.80 -8.45
CA LEU A 32 -7.27 12.95 -7.32
C LEU A 32 -6.42 11.75 -7.76
N CYS A 33 -6.82 11.04 -8.82
CA CYS A 33 -6.05 9.91 -9.36
C CYS A 33 -4.66 10.36 -9.83
N LEU A 34 -4.57 11.47 -10.54
CA LEU A 34 -3.28 12.01 -11.01
C LEU A 34 -2.40 12.48 -9.85
N SER A 35 -2.98 13.18 -8.87
CA SER A 35 -2.27 13.58 -7.64
C SER A 35 -1.74 12.36 -6.89
N SER A 36 -2.56 11.31 -6.75
CA SER A 36 -2.17 10.06 -6.09
C SER A 36 -1.07 9.32 -6.85
N PHE A 37 -1.11 9.35 -8.18
CA PHE A 37 -0.04 8.80 -9.03
C PHE A 37 1.29 9.53 -8.82
N LEU A 38 1.30 10.86 -8.84
CA LEU A 38 2.52 11.65 -8.65
C LEU A 38 3.08 11.51 -7.23
N PHE A 39 2.21 11.51 -6.22
CA PHE A 39 2.56 11.24 -4.84
C PHE A 39 3.22 9.86 -4.69
N SER A 40 2.59 8.83 -5.24
CA SER A 40 3.11 7.45 -5.18
C SER A 40 4.38 7.30 -6.01
N MET A 41 4.51 8.00 -7.14
CA MET A 41 5.73 8.00 -7.96
C MET A 41 6.91 8.55 -7.16
N SER A 42 6.73 9.66 -6.42
CA SER A 42 7.75 10.20 -5.51
C SER A 42 8.22 9.15 -4.49
N MET A 43 7.31 8.36 -3.94
CA MET A 43 7.64 7.28 -3.00
C MET A 43 8.42 6.14 -3.66
N PHE A 44 7.90 5.64 -4.80
CA PHE A 44 8.45 4.43 -5.42
C PHE A 44 9.77 4.66 -6.15
N LEU A 45 10.06 5.87 -6.62
CA LEU A 45 11.40 6.25 -7.10
C LEU A 45 12.47 5.99 -6.04
N LEU A 46 12.16 6.28 -4.78
CA LEU A 46 13.09 6.11 -3.65
C LEU A 46 13.35 4.65 -3.28
N PHE A 47 12.46 3.71 -3.62
CA PHE A 47 12.61 2.30 -3.21
C PHE A 47 13.88 1.65 -3.77
N ALA A 48 14.23 1.94 -5.03
CA ALA A 48 15.44 1.40 -5.64
C ALA A 48 16.70 2.19 -5.28
N VAL A 49 16.56 3.45 -4.88
CA VAL A 49 17.68 4.39 -4.79
C VAL A 49 18.13 4.63 -3.35
N LEU A 50 17.20 4.68 -2.42
CA LEU A 50 17.52 5.00 -1.04
C LEU A 50 18.44 3.98 -0.35
N PRO A 51 18.25 2.64 -0.54
CA PRO A 51 19.20 1.67 -0.02
C PRO A 51 20.63 1.89 -0.52
N LEU A 52 20.78 2.26 -1.81
CA LEU A 52 22.08 2.56 -2.42
C LEU A 52 22.68 3.84 -1.84
N PHE A 53 21.90 4.90 -1.68
CA PHE A 53 22.33 6.16 -1.06
C PHE A 53 22.88 5.96 0.34
N VAL A 54 22.20 5.14 1.17
CA VAL A 54 22.63 4.87 2.55
C VAL A 54 24.00 4.18 2.58
N VAL A 55 24.26 3.25 1.68
CA VAL A 55 25.53 2.52 1.66
C VAL A 55 26.64 3.31 0.96
N GLN A 56 26.34 3.97 -0.18
CA GLN A 56 27.36 4.62 -1.01
C GLN A 56 27.72 6.02 -0.51
N GLU A 57 26.74 6.84 -0.13
CA GLU A 57 26.97 8.23 0.26
C GLU A 57 27.10 8.41 1.78
N LEU A 58 26.26 7.72 2.56
CA LEU A 58 26.30 7.83 4.01
C LEU A 58 27.26 6.82 4.64
N HIS A 59 27.89 5.93 3.85
CA HIS A 59 28.76 4.85 4.31
C HIS A 59 28.12 4.02 5.43
N GLY A 60 26.80 3.87 5.38
CA GLY A 60 26.00 3.14 6.35
C GLY A 60 26.11 1.62 6.16
N ALA A 61 26.02 0.87 7.25
CA ALA A 61 25.93 -0.59 7.22
C ALA A 61 24.59 -1.05 6.58
N LYS A 62 24.51 -2.32 6.13
CA LYS A 62 23.29 -2.90 5.55
C LYS A 62 22.11 -2.87 6.56
N SER A 63 22.39 -3.02 7.86
CA SER A 63 21.40 -2.87 8.94
C SER A 63 20.82 -1.45 9.05
N HIS A 64 21.62 -0.41 8.76
CA HIS A 64 21.13 0.97 8.73
C HIS A 64 20.10 1.18 7.63
N VAL A 65 20.23 0.50 6.48
CA VAL A 65 19.18 0.50 5.45
C VAL A 65 17.86 -0.02 6.01
N GLY A 66 17.90 -1.16 6.70
CA GLY A 66 16.74 -1.72 7.37
C GLY A 66 16.10 -0.78 8.39
N LEU A 67 16.91 -0.11 9.23
CA LEU A 67 16.43 0.86 10.20
C LEU A 67 15.76 2.07 9.53
N ILE A 68 16.36 2.63 8.48
CA ILE A 68 15.86 3.79 7.73
C ILE A 68 14.55 3.44 7.01
N MET A 69 14.47 2.27 6.37
CA MET A 69 13.24 1.81 5.74
C MET A 69 12.17 1.47 6.78
N GLY A 70 12.56 0.87 7.90
CA GLY A 70 11.68 0.55 9.02
C GLY A 70 11.14 1.79 9.73
N ALA A 71 11.95 2.83 9.92
CA ALA A 71 11.50 4.09 10.53
C ALA A 71 10.33 4.73 9.79
N PHE A 72 10.35 4.67 8.45
CA PHE A 72 9.23 5.11 7.61
C PHE A 72 7.95 4.29 7.89
N ALA A 73 8.05 2.96 7.96
CA ALA A 73 6.91 2.10 8.24
C ALA A 73 6.38 2.29 9.67
N VAL A 74 7.26 2.38 10.66
CA VAL A 74 6.89 2.62 12.06
C VAL A 74 6.15 3.95 12.21
N SER A 75 6.68 5.02 11.64
CA SER A 75 6.03 6.34 11.71
C SER A 75 4.68 6.36 10.97
N SER A 76 4.56 5.65 9.85
CA SER A 76 3.28 5.48 9.15
C SER A 76 2.23 4.81 10.04
N VAL A 77 2.60 3.69 10.71
CA VAL A 77 1.69 2.99 11.64
C VAL A 77 1.27 3.89 12.78
N LEU A 78 2.22 4.58 13.42
CA LEU A 78 1.95 5.48 14.56
C LEU A 78 1.09 6.68 14.17
N ALA A 79 1.22 7.18 12.94
CA ALA A 79 0.44 8.32 12.45
C ALA A 79 -0.99 7.96 12.01
N ARG A 80 -1.31 6.68 11.69
CA ARG A 80 -2.63 6.28 11.18
C ARG A 80 -3.81 6.68 12.06
N PRO A 81 -3.80 6.49 13.40
CA PRO A 81 -4.92 6.92 14.25
C PRO A 81 -5.16 8.43 14.20
N GLY A 82 -4.07 9.22 14.18
CA GLY A 82 -4.14 10.68 14.03
C GLY A 82 -4.62 11.11 12.64
N SER A 83 -4.26 10.37 11.59
CA SER A 83 -4.65 10.66 10.20
C SER A 83 -6.15 10.61 10.00
N GLY A 84 -6.84 9.60 10.57
CA GLY A 84 -8.30 9.52 10.55
C GLY A 84 -8.93 10.75 11.20
N ARG A 85 -8.40 11.14 12.37
CA ARG A 85 -8.91 12.32 13.09
C ARG A 85 -8.72 13.64 12.32
N ILE A 86 -7.60 13.81 11.61
CA ILE A 86 -7.38 14.97 10.73
C ILE A 86 -8.44 15.01 9.62
N VAL A 87 -8.74 13.87 9.00
CA VAL A 87 -9.72 13.74 7.93
C VAL A 87 -11.15 14.06 8.41
N ASP A 88 -11.51 13.60 9.61
CA ASP A 88 -12.84 13.75 10.16
C ASP A 88 -13.08 15.16 10.74
N VAL A 89 -12.06 15.74 11.41
CA VAL A 89 -12.20 17.04 12.10
C VAL A 89 -11.93 18.23 11.17
N TRP A 90 -10.91 18.15 10.31
CA TRP A 90 -10.54 19.28 9.46
C TRP A 90 -11.17 19.16 8.07
N SER A 91 -10.57 18.35 7.19
CA SER A 91 -11.13 17.99 5.88
C SER A 91 -10.26 16.95 5.17
N ARG A 92 -10.84 16.26 4.17
CA ARG A 92 -10.08 15.33 3.31
C ARG A 92 -9.01 16.07 2.53
N LYS A 93 -9.32 17.24 2.00
CA LYS A 93 -8.40 18.10 1.25
C LYS A 93 -7.23 18.55 2.12
N THR A 94 -7.49 18.91 3.38
CA THR A 94 -6.42 19.27 4.33
C THR A 94 -5.49 18.09 4.58
N GLY A 95 -6.03 16.88 4.80
CA GLY A 95 -5.21 15.67 4.97
C GLY A 95 -4.34 15.38 3.74
N LEU A 96 -4.92 15.42 2.54
CA LEU A 96 -4.17 15.28 1.28
C LEU A 96 -3.07 16.32 1.15
N SER A 97 -3.38 17.60 1.46
CA SER A 97 -2.43 18.71 1.37
C SER A 97 -1.26 18.56 2.33
N LEU A 98 -1.53 18.18 3.59
CA LEU A 98 -0.48 17.95 4.60
C LEU A 98 0.42 16.78 4.20
N GLY A 99 -0.15 15.67 3.74
CA GLY A 99 0.63 14.53 3.28
C GLY A 99 1.49 14.85 2.06
N ALA A 100 0.95 15.55 1.06
CA ALA A 100 1.69 15.98 -0.13
C ALA A 100 2.78 17.02 0.21
N LEU A 101 2.54 17.90 1.18
CA LEU A 101 3.52 18.87 1.67
C LEU A 101 4.72 18.14 2.32
N VAL A 102 4.48 17.12 3.14
CA VAL A 102 5.55 16.28 3.69
C VAL A 102 6.35 15.62 2.58
N TYR A 103 5.69 15.15 1.51
CA TYR A 103 6.34 14.54 0.34
C TYR A 103 7.08 15.54 -0.56
N CYS A 104 6.77 16.82 -0.46
CA CYS A 104 7.57 17.87 -1.05
C CYS A 104 8.82 18.18 -0.21
N ILE A 105 8.66 18.31 1.11
CA ILE A 105 9.71 18.77 2.03
C ILE A 105 10.73 17.64 2.34
N ALA A 106 10.27 16.43 2.66
CA ALA A 106 11.16 15.36 3.13
C ALA A 106 12.22 14.96 2.09
N PRO A 107 11.88 14.72 0.79
CA PRO A 107 12.90 14.42 -0.22
C PRO A 107 13.85 15.60 -0.46
N ALA A 108 13.37 16.85 -0.40
CA ALA A 108 14.24 18.02 -0.50
C ALA A 108 15.28 18.05 0.65
N LEU A 109 14.87 17.71 1.87
CA LEU A 109 15.78 17.64 3.01
C LEU A 109 16.75 16.46 2.94
N TYR A 110 16.46 15.39 2.19
CA TYR A 110 17.41 14.29 1.97
C TYR A 110 18.71 14.76 1.30
N THR A 111 18.66 15.83 0.52
CA THR A 111 19.86 16.43 -0.11
C THR A 111 20.87 16.94 0.91
N GLN A 112 20.44 17.18 2.14
CA GLN A 112 21.28 17.67 3.25
C GLN A 112 21.57 16.58 4.29
N ALA A 113 21.15 15.35 4.04
CA ALA A 113 21.34 14.22 4.97
C ALA A 113 22.81 13.74 4.93
N GLY A 114 23.66 14.33 5.73
CA GLY A 114 25.08 13.95 5.87
C GLY A 114 25.36 12.80 6.86
N SER A 115 24.34 12.19 7.45
CA SER A 115 24.51 11.07 8.37
C SER A 115 23.29 10.15 8.41
N VAL A 116 23.52 8.89 8.83
CA VAL A 116 22.48 7.88 9.03
C VAL A 116 21.40 8.36 10.02
N VAL A 117 21.79 9.06 11.09
CA VAL A 117 20.86 9.55 12.12
C VAL A 117 19.92 10.62 11.55
N VAL A 118 20.46 11.57 10.79
CA VAL A 118 19.66 12.60 10.12
C VAL A 118 18.69 11.95 9.13
N MET A 119 19.19 11.00 8.32
CA MET A 119 18.35 10.28 7.36
C MET A 119 17.24 9.46 8.03
N LEU A 120 17.53 8.82 9.15
CA LEU A 120 16.54 8.09 9.98
C LEU A 120 15.41 9.04 10.43
N SER A 121 15.78 10.21 10.96
CA SER A 121 14.81 11.22 11.42
C SER A 121 13.95 11.75 10.28
N LEU A 122 14.56 12.04 9.14
CA LEU A 122 13.84 12.49 7.93
C LEU A 122 12.92 11.41 7.39
N ARG A 123 13.31 10.14 7.42
CA ARG A 123 12.46 9.01 7.01
C ARG A 123 11.29 8.81 7.97
N PHE A 124 11.51 9.00 9.27
CA PHE A 124 10.42 8.99 10.24
C PHE A 124 9.41 10.10 9.96
N PHE A 125 9.87 11.33 9.70
CA PHE A 125 9.00 12.43 9.29
C PHE A 125 8.25 12.13 7.98
N HIS A 126 8.95 11.58 6.99
CA HIS A 126 8.36 11.24 5.68
C HIS A 126 7.23 10.20 5.78
N GLY A 127 7.37 9.19 6.67
CA GLY A 127 6.35 8.17 6.88
C GLY A 127 5.03 8.69 7.50
N ILE A 128 5.06 9.82 8.20
CA ILE A 128 3.83 10.50 8.64
C ILE A 128 3.01 10.96 7.41
N GLY A 129 3.69 11.49 6.39
CA GLY A 129 3.05 11.98 5.17
C GLY A 129 2.23 10.92 4.44
N ILE A 130 2.76 9.68 4.31
CA ILE A 130 2.01 8.61 3.63
C ILE A 130 0.76 8.21 4.40
N ALA A 131 0.83 8.12 5.73
CA ALA A 131 -0.33 7.76 6.55
C ALA A 131 -1.46 8.76 6.37
N VAL A 132 -1.15 10.06 6.42
CA VAL A 132 -2.14 11.13 6.28
C VAL A 132 -2.69 11.18 4.85
N TYR A 133 -1.82 11.14 3.84
CA TYR A 133 -2.23 11.23 2.44
C TYR A 133 -3.12 10.06 2.01
N THR A 134 -2.70 8.83 2.30
CA THR A 134 -3.43 7.63 1.86
C THR A 134 -4.76 7.47 2.56
N THR A 135 -4.85 7.85 3.85
CA THR A 135 -6.11 7.85 4.59
C THR A 135 -7.09 8.88 3.98
N ALA A 136 -6.65 10.13 3.82
CA ALA A 136 -7.47 11.19 3.24
C ALA A 136 -7.88 10.88 1.79
N GLY A 137 -6.96 10.36 0.98
CA GLY A 137 -7.18 10.03 -0.42
C GLY A 137 -8.19 8.91 -0.62
N SER A 138 -8.15 7.88 0.21
CA SER A 138 -9.12 6.77 0.15
C SER A 138 -10.53 7.25 0.47
N VAL A 139 -10.69 8.11 1.47
CA VAL A 139 -11.99 8.68 1.83
C VAL A 139 -12.48 9.63 0.73
N MET A 140 -11.62 10.54 0.24
CA MET A 140 -11.96 11.46 -0.86
C MET A 140 -12.36 10.70 -2.12
N ALA A 141 -11.66 9.63 -2.49
CA ALA A 141 -11.99 8.80 -3.65
C ALA A 141 -13.39 8.18 -3.49
N ALA A 142 -13.71 7.64 -2.31
CA ALA A 142 -15.03 7.09 -2.02
C ALA A 142 -16.16 8.15 -2.08
N ASP A 143 -15.89 9.39 -1.66
CA ASP A 143 -16.85 10.51 -1.67
C ASP A 143 -17.09 11.07 -3.08
N LEU A 144 -16.08 11.03 -3.95
CA LEU A 144 -16.17 11.48 -5.34
C LEU A 144 -16.85 10.47 -6.26
N CYS A 145 -16.87 9.19 -5.87
CA CYS A 145 -17.49 8.13 -6.67
C CYS A 145 -19.01 8.09 -6.48
N PRO A 146 -19.80 7.89 -7.57
CA PRO A 146 -21.21 7.57 -7.45
C PRO A 146 -21.43 6.32 -6.61
N PRO A 147 -22.45 6.24 -5.74
CA PRO A 147 -22.70 5.08 -4.88
C PRO A 147 -22.75 3.74 -5.63
N ALA A 148 -23.39 3.73 -6.81
CA ALA A 148 -23.54 2.53 -7.65
C ALA A 148 -22.21 2.05 -8.28
N ARG A 149 -21.20 2.95 -8.43
CA ARG A 149 -19.92 2.67 -9.09
C ARG A 149 -18.72 2.84 -8.16
N ARG A 150 -18.95 2.89 -6.84
CA ARG A 150 -17.89 3.14 -5.84
C ARG A 150 -16.77 2.11 -5.90
N ALA A 151 -17.10 0.82 -6.04
CA ALA A 151 -16.10 -0.24 -6.14
C ALA A 151 -15.21 -0.09 -7.39
N GLU A 152 -15.80 0.28 -8.52
CA GLU A 152 -15.10 0.55 -9.77
C GLU A 152 -14.17 1.76 -9.62
N GLY A 153 -14.67 2.87 -9.06
CA GLY A 153 -13.87 4.07 -8.83
C GLY A 153 -12.69 3.84 -7.88
N MET A 154 -12.91 3.10 -6.78
CA MET A 154 -11.83 2.71 -5.87
C MET A 154 -10.79 1.84 -6.57
N GLY A 155 -11.20 1.01 -7.54
CA GLY A 155 -10.29 0.25 -8.40
C GLY A 155 -9.38 1.17 -9.24
N TYR A 156 -9.95 2.18 -9.90
CA TYR A 156 -9.16 3.17 -10.67
C TYR A 156 -8.25 4.01 -9.77
N TYR A 157 -8.73 4.44 -8.60
CA TYR A 157 -7.89 5.14 -7.63
C TYR A 157 -6.69 4.28 -7.18
N GLY A 158 -6.91 3.01 -6.86
CA GLY A 158 -5.84 2.07 -6.51
C GLY A 158 -4.88 1.78 -7.67
N MET A 159 -5.34 1.89 -8.92
CA MET A 159 -4.49 1.71 -10.11
C MET A 159 -3.41 2.79 -10.18
N SER A 160 -3.65 4.01 -9.72
CA SER A 160 -2.66 5.10 -9.64
C SER A 160 -1.41 4.67 -8.88
N MET A 161 -1.58 4.05 -7.71
CA MET A 161 -0.49 3.53 -6.89
C MET A 161 0.21 2.34 -7.57
N ASN A 162 -0.56 1.43 -8.20
CA ASN A 162 0.03 0.26 -8.88
C ASN A 162 0.89 0.67 -10.09
N LEU A 163 0.45 1.67 -10.87
CA LEU A 163 1.25 2.21 -11.97
C LEU A 163 2.54 2.85 -11.47
N ALA A 164 2.47 3.65 -10.41
CA ALA A 164 3.65 4.25 -9.79
C ALA A 164 4.62 3.17 -9.26
N MET A 165 4.12 2.08 -8.68
CA MET A 165 4.93 0.97 -8.21
C MET A 165 5.58 0.20 -9.38
N ALA A 166 4.89 0.09 -10.53
CA ALA A 166 5.43 -0.59 -11.71
C ALA A 166 6.62 0.17 -12.33
N PHE A 167 6.51 1.49 -12.41
CA PHE A 167 7.49 2.32 -13.12
C PHE A 167 8.48 3.03 -12.20
N GLY A 168 8.07 3.40 -10.99
CA GLY A 168 8.86 4.21 -10.06
C GLY A 168 10.24 3.64 -9.76
N PRO A 169 10.37 2.40 -9.29
CA PRO A 169 11.68 1.84 -8.95
C PRO A 169 12.59 1.67 -10.17
N ALA A 170 12.03 1.31 -11.34
CA ALA A 170 12.80 1.21 -12.58
C ALA A 170 13.33 2.57 -13.04
N LEU A 171 12.48 3.59 -13.01
CA LEU A 171 12.86 4.96 -13.32
C LEU A 171 13.88 5.49 -12.31
N GLY A 172 13.68 5.26 -11.01
CA GLY A 172 14.61 5.68 -9.96
C GLY A 172 16.01 5.11 -10.18
N ALA A 173 16.12 3.80 -10.39
CA ALA A 173 17.39 3.13 -10.64
C ALA A 173 18.06 3.58 -11.95
N THR A 174 17.29 3.98 -12.96
CA THR A 174 17.83 4.45 -14.25
C THR A 174 18.26 5.92 -14.16
N LEU A 175 17.47 6.75 -13.48
CA LEU A 175 17.69 8.18 -13.40
C LEU A 175 18.83 8.55 -12.45
N VAL A 176 19.15 7.72 -11.45
CA VAL A 176 20.22 8.02 -10.50
C VAL A 176 21.57 8.19 -11.18
N ALA A 177 21.85 7.47 -12.27
CA ALA A 177 23.10 7.56 -12.99
C ALA A 177 23.32 8.94 -13.66
N PRO A 178 22.37 9.50 -14.44
CA PRO A 178 22.56 10.81 -15.11
C PRO A 178 22.35 12.02 -14.19
N ILE A 179 21.47 11.97 -13.17
CA ILE A 179 21.15 13.15 -12.33
C ILE A 179 21.65 13.05 -10.88
N GLY A 180 22.24 11.93 -10.51
CA GLY A 180 22.71 11.66 -9.15
C GLY A 180 21.58 11.53 -8.11
N PHE A 181 21.97 11.21 -6.87
CA PHE A 181 21.01 11.12 -5.75
C PHE A 181 20.32 12.45 -5.47
N THR A 182 21.09 13.55 -5.47
CA THR A 182 20.55 14.89 -5.22
C THR A 182 19.50 15.30 -6.25
N GLY A 183 19.78 15.09 -7.54
CA GLY A 183 18.81 15.36 -8.61
C GLY A 183 17.54 14.53 -8.47
N LEU A 184 17.67 13.26 -8.07
CA LEU A 184 16.53 12.39 -7.85
C LEU A 184 15.69 12.85 -6.64
N PHE A 185 16.32 13.27 -5.56
CA PHE A 185 15.60 13.80 -4.39
C PHE A 185 14.81 15.08 -4.74
N TRP A 186 15.40 15.99 -5.54
CA TRP A 186 14.67 17.15 -6.05
C TRP A 186 13.52 16.76 -6.98
N LEU A 187 13.69 15.73 -7.83
CA LEU A 187 12.60 15.20 -8.65
C LEU A 187 11.46 14.68 -7.77
N CYS A 188 11.76 13.93 -6.72
CA CYS A 188 10.76 13.44 -5.77
C CYS A 188 10.03 14.59 -5.06
N ALA A 189 10.76 15.63 -4.63
CA ALA A 189 10.18 16.83 -4.03
C ALA A 189 9.26 17.57 -5.01
N PHE A 190 9.67 17.69 -6.28
CA PHE A 190 8.86 18.30 -7.34
C PHE A 190 7.56 17.49 -7.59
N LEU A 191 7.62 16.17 -7.62
CA LEU A 191 6.43 15.32 -7.74
C LEU A 191 5.50 15.48 -6.55
N GLY A 192 6.03 15.61 -5.33
CA GLY A 192 5.27 15.94 -4.12
C GLY A 192 4.59 17.32 -4.23
N LEU A 193 5.30 18.33 -4.72
CA LEU A 193 4.76 19.66 -4.97
C LEU A 193 3.66 19.63 -6.04
N ALA A 194 3.89 18.95 -7.15
CA ALA A 194 2.89 18.80 -8.21
C ALA A 194 1.62 18.11 -7.70
N SER A 195 1.78 17.05 -6.88
CA SER A 195 0.67 16.41 -6.20
C SER A 195 -0.09 17.40 -5.32
N LEU A 196 0.61 18.22 -4.52
CA LEU A 196 0.01 19.24 -3.65
C LEU A 196 -0.79 20.28 -4.48
N LEU A 197 -0.24 20.75 -5.58
CA LEU A 197 -0.91 21.73 -6.46
C LEU A 197 -2.19 21.14 -7.08
N LEU A 198 -2.15 19.86 -7.51
CA LEU A 198 -3.35 19.18 -8.01
C LEU A 198 -4.42 19.03 -6.93
N VAL A 199 -4.05 18.71 -5.69
CA VAL A 199 -4.98 18.66 -4.55
C VAL A 199 -5.66 20.01 -4.34
N GLN A 200 -4.93 21.15 -4.47
CA GLN A 200 -5.55 22.47 -4.32
C GLN A 200 -6.63 22.74 -5.37
N ALA A 201 -6.53 22.14 -6.57
CA ALA A 201 -7.51 22.29 -7.64
C ALA A 201 -8.77 21.43 -7.46
N ILE A 202 -8.79 20.46 -6.53
CA ILE A 202 -9.94 19.61 -6.22
C ILE A 202 -10.96 20.42 -5.42
N ARG A 203 -12.24 20.30 -5.82
CA ARG A 203 -13.37 20.88 -5.09
C ARG A 203 -13.90 19.85 -4.10
N GLU A 204 -13.76 20.14 -2.81
CA GLU A 204 -14.31 19.30 -1.74
C GLU A 204 -15.80 19.64 -1.54
N LYS A 205 -16.65 18.60 -1.48
CA LYS A 205 -18.05 18.77 -1.11
C LYS A 205 -18.16 19.08 0.39
N PRO A 206 -19.09 19.97 0.80
CA PRO A 206 -19.33 20.23 2.22
C PRO A 206 -19.61 18.93 2.97
N GLN A 207 -18.90 18.72 4.07
CA GLN A 207 -19.14 17.55 4.92
C GLN A 207 -20.37 17.76 5.79
N VAL A 208 -21.30 16.83 5.77
CA VAL A 208 -22.29 16.71 6.84
C VAL A 208 -21.56 16.07 8.02
N ARG A 209 -21.21 16.87 9.02
CA ARG A 209 -20.56 16.37 10.25
C ARG A 209 -21.60 15.57 11.03
N ASP A 210 -21.42 14.26 11.05
CA ASP A 210 -22.20 13.39 11.92
C ASP A 210 -21.51 13.33 13.29
N HIS A 211 -22.03 14.12 14.24
CA HIS A 211 -21.47 14.25 15.59
C HIS A 211 -21.83 13.08 16.52
N GLY A 212 -22.44 12.00 16.02
CA GLY A 212 -23.05 10.95 16.84
C GLY A 212 -22.31 9.61 16.94
N HIS A 213 -21.22 9.41 16.24
CA HIS A 213 -20.59 8.09 16.21
C HIS A 213 -19.60 7.92 17.36
N GLN A 214 -19.87 6.92 18.21
CA GLN A 214 -18.92 6.36 19.17
C GLN A 214 -17.64 6.00 18.42
N HIS A 215 -16.47 6.32 18.97
CA HIS A 215 -15.19 5.99 18.39
C HIS A 215 -15.12 4.46 18.16
N PRO A 216 -14.98 4.00 16.92
CA PRO A 216 -14.89 2.57 16.65
C PRO A 216 -13.64 2.00 17.35
N PRO A 217 -13.68 0.72 17.79
CA PRO A 217 -12.54 0.10 18.45
C PRO A 217 -11.30 0.15 17.53
N LEU A 218 -10.13 0.48 18.13
CA LEU A 218 -8.87 0.58 17.38
C LEU A 218 -8.44 -0.74 16.71
N PHE A 219 -8.89 -1.88 17.26
CA PHE A 219 -8.56 -3.23 16.76
C PHE A 219 -9.81 -4.11 16.67
N SER A 220 -9.92 -4.83 15.56
CA SER A 220 -10.97 -5.83 15.36
C SER A 220 -10.41 -7.24 15.50
N LYS A 221 -11.02 -8.06 16.39
CA LYS A 221 -10.65 -9.47 16.58
C LYS A 221 -10.82 -10.29 15.29
N ALA A 222 -11.80 -9.94 14.45
CA ALA A 222 -12.05 -10.60 13.17
C ALA A 222 -10.87 -10.50 12.20
N ALA A 223 -10.08 -9.42 12.30
CA ALA A 223 -8.94 -9.17 11.44
C ALA A 223 -7.60 -9.71 11.97
N LEU A 224 -7.51 -10.21 13.22
CA LEU A 224 -6.22 -10.61 13.80
C LEU A 224 -5.57 -11.77 13.05
N PHE A 225 -6.31 -12.85 12.79
CA PHE A 225 -5.75 -14.00 12.07
C PHE A 225 -5.48 -13.71 10.58
N PRO A 226 -6.42 -13.12 9.80
CA PRO A 226 -6.10 -12.66 8.47
C PRO A 226 -4.96 -11.63 8.44
N GLY A 227 -4.88 -10.75 9.44
CA GLY A 227 -3.81 -9.77 9.63
C GLY A 227 -2.44 -10.41 9.84
N PHE A 228 -2.37 -11.50 10.61
CA PHE A 228 -1.13 -12.27 10.77
C PHE A 228 -0.64 -12.84 9.43
N VAL A 229 -1.53 -13.43 8.62
CA VAL A 229 -1.18 -13.95 7.29
C VAL A 229 -0.71 -12.82 6.38
N ALA A 230 -1.42 -11.70 6.40
CA ALA A 230 -1.07 -10.49 5.66
C ALA A 230 0.30 -9.93 6.08
N MET A 231 0.57 -9.89 7.38
CA MET A 231 1.86 -9.48 7.93
C MET A 231 3.00 -10.37 7.44
N CYS A 232 2.84 -11.71 7.48
CA CYS A 232 3.83 -12.64 6.95
C CYS A 232 4.09 -12.42 5.45
N MET A 233 3.04 -12.17 4.66
CA MET A 233 3.15 -11.82 3.24
C MET A 233 3.92 -10.50 3.05
N THR A 234 3.57 -9.46 3.76
CA THR A 234 4.19 -8.13 3.59
C THR A 234 5.60 -8.05 4.15
N MET A 235 5.99 -8.94 5.06
CA MET A 235 7.39 -9.08 5.49
C MET A 235 8.28 -9.50 4.32
N THR A 236 7.83 -10.35 3.39
CA THR A 236 8.61 -10.68 2.19
C THR A 236 8.75 -9.49 1.24
N PHE A 237 7.68 -8.70 1.09
CA PHE A 237 7.73 -7.47 0.30
C PHE A 237 8.66 -6.42 0.91
N GLY A 238 8.63 -6.26 2.24
CA GLY A 238 9.53 -5.36 2.97
C GLY A 238 11.02 -5.74 2.80
N ALA A 239 11.33 -7.04 2.80
CA ALA A 239 12.68 -7.54 2.50
C ALA A 239 13.13 -7.16 1.07
N VAL A 240 12.24 -7.35 0.08
CA VAL A 240 12.51 -6.97 -1.31
C VAL A 240 12.74 -5.47 -1.43
N VAL A 241 11.84 -4.64 -0.91
CA VAL A 241 11.93 -3.18 -1.03
C VAL A 241 13.18 -2.63 -0.36
N SER A 242 13.59 -3.23 0.77
CA SER A 242 14.73 -2.74 1.54
C SER A 242 16.08 -3.22 0.99
N PHE A 243 16.16 -4.45 0.50
CA PHE A 243 17.46 -5.07 0.26
C PHE A 243 17.72 -5.50 -1.20
N LEU A 244 16.68 -5.58 -2.04
CA LEU A 244 16.83 -5.97 -3.44
C LEU A 244 17.81 -5.08 -4.23
N PRO A 245 17.79 -3.73 -4.09
CA PRO A 245 18.73 -2.90 -4.83
C PRO A 245 20.19 -3.22 -4.51
N LEU A 246 20.51 -3.47 -3.24
CA LEU A 246 21.86 -3.86 -2.80
C LEU A 246 22.23 -5.26 -3.31
N PHE A 247 21.30 -6.22 -3.24
CA PHE A 247 21.46 -7.57 -3.74
C PHE A 247 21.76 -7.61 -5.24
N VAL A 248 20.98 -6.83 -6.02
CA VAL A 248 21.15 -6.74 -7.48
C VAL A 248 22.49 -6.10 -7.84
N GLN A 249 22.91 -5.09 -7.09
CA GLN A 249 24.22 -4.45 -7.26
C GLN A 249 25.36 -5.39 -6.91
N GLU A 250 25.30 -6.10 -5.76
CA GLU A 250 26.35 -7.01 -5.30
C GLU A 250 26.57 -8.19 -6.27
N ARG A 251 25.49 -8.64 -6.92
CA ARG A 251 25.54 -9.78 -7.88
C ARG A 251 25.56 -9.37 -9.34
N ASP A 252 25.64 -8.08 -9.64
CA ASP A 252 25.65 -7.51 -11.01
C ASP A 252 24.49 -8.03 -11.89
N LEU A 253 23.28 -8.04 -11.34
CA LEU A 253 22.09 -8.54 -12.03
C LEU A 253 21.38 -7.48 -12.90
N GLY A 254 21.95 -6.28 -13.00
CA GLY A 254 21.45 -5.18 -13.82
C GLY A 254 20.54 -4.19 -13.04
N ASN A 255 19.42 -3.77 -13.63
CA ASN A 255 18.54 -2.76 -13.02
C ASN A 255 17.56 -3.41 -12.03
N PRO A 256 17.61 -3.07 -10.72
CA PRO A 256 16.70 -3.61 -9.71
C PRO A 256 15.23 -3.22 -9.95
N GLY A 257 14.99 -2.13 -10.68
CA GLY A 257 13.65 -1.67 -11.03
C GLY A 257 12.88 -2.65 -11.90
N LEU A 258 13.58 -3.47 -12.73
CA LEU A 258 12.93 -4.49 -13.56
C LEU A 258 12.17 -5.52 -12.73
N PHE A 259 12.67 -5.87 -11.55
CA PHE A 259 11.94 -6.72 -10.61
C PHE A 259 10.56 -6.13 -10.28
N PHE A 260 10.53 -4.85 -9.87
CA PHE A 260 9.29 -4.18 -9.48
C PHE A 260 8.33 -3.99 -10.66
N THR A 261 8.86 -3.77 -11.86
CA THR A 261 8.04 -3.69 -13.09
C THR A 261 7.35 -5.02 -13.37
N VAL A 262 8.08 -6.13 -13.42
CA VAL A 262 7.52 -7.47 -13.63
C VAL A 262 6.55 -7.84 -12.51
N TYR A 263 6.95 -7.62 -11.26
CA TYR A 263 6.12 -7.82 -10.08
C TYR A 263 4.77 -7.11 -10.23
N SER A 264 4.77 -5.81 -10.55
CA SER A 264 3.54 -5.00 -10.62
C SER A 264 2.65 -5.38 -11.78
N ILE A 265 3.21 -5.71 -12.95
CA ILE A 265 2.45 -6.20 -14.10
C ILE A 265 1.71 -7.49 -13.72
N ILE A 266 2.40 -8.42 -13.09
CA ILE A 266 1.80 -9.71 -12.67
C ILE A 266 0.77 -9.51 -11.56
N VAL A 267 1.01 -8.61 -10.59
CA VAL A 267 0.01 -8.24 -9.56
C VAL A 267 -1.29 -7.77 -10.21
N VAL A 268 -1.21 -6.86 -11.19
CA VAL A 268 -2.40 -6.33 -11.87
C VAL A 268 -3.09 -7.41 -12.68
N ALA A 269 -2.34 -8.22 -13.43
CA ALA A 269 -2.88 -9.27 -14.29
C ALA A 269 -3.53 -10.43 -13.50
N SER A 270 -3.00 -10.75 -12.31
CA SER A 270 -3.52 -11.87 -11.50
C SER A 270 -4.81 -11.54 -10.73
N ARG A 271 -5.08 -10.27 -10.40
CA ARG A 271 -6.24 -9.85 -9.58
C ARG A 271 -7.61 -10.31 -10.11
N PRO A 272 -7.94 -10.14 -11.42
CA PRO A 272 -9.25 -10.58 -11.93
C PRO A 272 -9.43 -12.09 -11.86
N ILE A 273 -8.35 -12.85 -12.07
CA ILE A 273 -8.35 -14.33 -12.01
C ILE A 273 -8.50 -14.77 -10.57
N ALA A 274 -7.72 -14.21 -9.66
CA ALA A 274 -7.75 -14.50 -8.24
C ALA A 274 -9.13 -14.20 -7.62
N GLY A 275 -9.75 -13.08 -7.99
CA GLY A 275 -11.08 -12.72 -7.52
C GLY A 275 -12.13 -13.77 -7.91
N ARG A 276 -12.21 -14.13 -9.19
CA ARG A 276 -13.15 -15.15 -9.69
C ARG A 276 -12.92 -16.52 -9.04
N LEU A 277 -11.67 -16.90 -8.85
CA LEU A 277 -11.32 -18.19 -8.22
C LEU A 277 -11.72 -18.22 -6.74
N ALA A 278 -11.44 -17.12 -6.02
CA ALA A 278 -11.80 -16.96 -4.62
C ALA A 278 -13.32 -16.95 -4.40
N ASP A 279 -14.07 -16.34 -5.30
CA ASP A 279 -15.55 -16.29 -5.22
C ASP A 279 -16.19 -17.64 -5.54
N ARG A 280 -15.61 -18.41 -6.50
CA ARG A 280 -16.15 -19.70 -6.93
C ARG A 280 -15.77 -20.88 -6.03
N PHE A 281 -14.52 -20.91 -5.54
CA PHE A 281 -13.95 -22.07 -4.83
C PHE A 281 -13.56 -21.75 -3.38
N GLY A 282 -13.83 -20.53 -2.91
CA GLY A 282 -13.50 -20.07 -1.56
C GLY A 282 -12.12 -19.42 -1.44
N ARG A 283 -11.94 -18.62 -0.40
CA ARG A 283 -10.74 -17.80 -0.19
C ARG A 283 -9.46 -18.64 -0.01
N ALA A 284 -9.56 -19.82 0.61
CA ALA A 284 -8.42 -20.71 0.87
C ALA A 284 -7.74 -21.20 -0.42
N THR A 285 -8.53 -21.46 -1.47
CA THR A 285 -8.05 -21.94 -2.78
C THR A 285 -7.11 -20.96 -3.46
N VAL A 286 -7.15 -19.69 -3.07
CA VAL A 286 -6.30 -18.63 -3.63
C VAL A 286 -5.18 -18.24 -2.66
N ILE A 287 -5.47 -18.17 -1.35
CA ILE A 287 -4.50 -17.74 -0.34
C ILE A 287 -3.37 -18.78 -0.20
N VAL A 288 -3.68 -20.08 -0.09
CA VAL A 288 -2.67 -21.12 0.13
C VAL A 288 -1.69 -21.22 -1.04
N PRO A 289 -2.13 -21.39 -2.31
CA PRO A 289 -1.21 -21.40 -3.44
C PRO A 289 -0.48 -20.07 -3.63
N GLY A 290 -1.13 -18.93 -3.35
CA GLY A 290 -0.49 -17.63 -3.43
C GLY A 290 0.67 -17.48 -2.44
N MET A 291 0.49 -17.93 -1.19
CA MET A 291 1.58 -17.98 -0.20
C MET A 291 2.69 -18.95 -0.63
N ALA A 292 2.36 -20.10 -1.20
CA ALA A 292 3.34 -21.02 -1.75
C ALA A 292 4.17 -20.38 -2.90
N CYS A 293 3.53 -19.63 -3.80
CA CYS A 293 4.24 -18.86 -4.83
C CYS A 293 5.23 -17.87 -4.21
N ILE A 294 4.86 -17.19 -3.12
CA ILE A 294 5.75 -16.25 -2.41
C ILE A 294 6.95 -17.00 -1.80
N VAL A 295 6.72 -18.15 -1.16
CA VAL A 295 7.81 -18.99 -0.62
C VAL A 295 8.79 -19.39 -1.71
N VAL A 296 8.30 -19.90 -2.85
CA VAL A 296 9.13 -20.28 -4.00
C VAL A 296 9.86 -19.06 -4.56
N ALA A 297 9.18 -17.91 -4.68
CA ALA A 297 9.79 -16.67 -5.15
C ALA A 297 10.98 -16.24 -4.28
N MET A 298 10.81 -16.24 -2.95
CA MET A 298 11.89 -15.88 -2.02
C MET A 298 13.04 -16.89 -2.05
N THR A 299 12.72 -18.18 -2.20
CA THR A 299 13.73 -19.23 -2.35
C THR A 299 14.53 -19.07 -3.66
N ILE A 300 13.86 -18.79 -4.78
CA ILE A 300 14.55 -18.49 -6.04
C ILE A 300 15.45 -17.26 -5.86
N LEU A 301 14.94 -16.20 -5.23
CA LEU A 301 15.69 -14.97 -5.01
C LEU A 301 16.95 -15.23 -4.16
N ALA A 302 16.85 -16.07 -3.13
CA ALA A 302 17.98 -16.43 -2.27
C ALA A 302 19.17 -17.03 -3.03
N PHE A 303 18.88 -17.88 -4.02
CA PHE A 303 19.92 -18.62 -4.75
C PHE A 303 20.22 -18.08 -6.15
N THR A 304 19.46 -17.08 -6.64
CA THR A 304 19.67 -16.61 -8.01
C THR A 304 20.99 -15.88 -8.20
N ALA A 305 21.68 -16.21 -9.29
CA ALA A 305 22.86 -15.50 -9.79
C ALA A 305 22.62 -14.98 -11.22
N THR A 306 21.38 -14.98 -11.70
CA THR A 306 21.03 -14.60 -13.07
C THR A 306 19.88 -13.62 -13.13
N ARG A 307 19.84 -12.79 -14.18
CA ARG A 307 18.70 -11.88 -14.43
C ARG A 307 17.39 -12.63 -14.62
N TRP A 308 17.40 -13.81 -15.23
CA TRP A 308 16.19 -14.62 -15.42
C TRP A 308 15.63 -15.14 -14.10
N GLY A 309 16.50 -15.60 -13.18
CA GLY A 309 16.06 -15.99 -11.84
C GLY A 309 15.45 -14.82 -11.05
N LEU A 310 16.03 -13.61 -11.19
CA LEU A 310 15.48 -12.39 -10.62
C LEU A 310 14.06 -12.11 -11.15
N LEU A 311 13.85 -12.21 -12.47
CA LEU A 311 12.55 -11.95 -13.11
C LEU A 311 11.52 -13.04 -12.78
N TRP A 312 11.90 -14.31 -12.71
CA TRP A 312 11.03 -15.40 -12.26
C TRP A 312 10.60 -15.22 -10.81
N SER A 313 11.53 -14.83 -9.93
CA SER A 313 11.20 -14.47 -8.54
C SER A 313 10.19 -13.32 -8.49
N ALA A 314 10.39 -12.26 -9.29
CA ALA A 314 9.48 -11.14 -9.39
C ALA A 314 8.08 -11.56 -9.86
N ALA A 315 8.00 -12.42 -10.87
CA ALA A 315 6.73 -12.91 -11.40
C ALA A 315 5.95 -13.74 -10.37
N LEU A 316 6.62 -14.68 -9.69
CA LEU A 316 6.01 -15.51 -8.65
C LEU A 316 5.62 -14.70 -7.42
N GLN A 317 6.45 -13.73 -7.00
CA GLN A 317 6.12 -12.80 -5.90
C GLN A 317 4.91 -11.96 -6.27
N GLY A 318 4.86 -11.44 -7.51
CA GLY A 318 3.71 -10.67 -8.03
C GLY A 318 2.43 -11.49 -8.09
N LEU A 319 2.51 -12.74 -8.56
CA LEU A 319 1.38 -13.67 -8.60
C LEU A 319 0.83 -13.94 -7.20
N GLY A 320 1.73 -14.29 -6.27
CA GLY A 320 1.36 -14.56 -4.88
C GLY A 320 0.71 -13.35 -4.21
N PHE A 321 1.33 -12.17 -4.31
CA PHE A 321 0.81 -10.93 -3.71
C PHE A 321 -0.52 -10.51 -4.34
N GLY A 322 -0.64 -10.58 -5.68
CA GLY A 322 -1.84 -10.25 -6.42
C GLY A 322 -3.03 -11.14 -6.10
N CYS A 323 -2.76 -12.41 -5.73
CA CYS A 323 -3.76 -13.37 -5.28
C CYS A 323 -4.12 -13.20 -3.80
N VAL A 324 -3.12 -13.16 -2.92
CA VAL A 324 -3.33 -13.20 -1.46
C VAL A 324 -3.92 -11.89 -0.93
N HIS A 325 -3.40 -10.74 -1.37
CA HIS A 325 -3.81 -9.44 -0.84
C HIS A 325 -5.33 -9.18 -0.93
N PRO A 326 -5.98 -9.29 -2.11
CA PRO A 326 -7.42 -9.06 -2.21
C PRO A 326 -8.23 -10.16 -1.52
N ALA A 327 -7.75 -11.41 -1.53
CA ALA A 327 -8.45 -12.52 -0.88
C ALA A 327 -8.47 -12.38 0.64
N VAL A 328 -7.37 -11.92 1.26
CA VAL A 328 -7.31 -11.64 2.70
C VAL A 328 -8.18 -10.44 3.06
N MET A 329 -8.21 -9.38 2.25
CA MET A 329 -9.12 -8.24 2.45
C MET A 329 -10.58 -8.69 2.42
N ALA A 330 -10.97 -9.50 1.42
CA ALA A 330 -12.31 -10.05 1.33
C ALA A 330 -12.65 -10.95 2.53
N LEU A 331 -11.71 -11.78 2.97
CA LEU A 331 -11.88 -12.64 4.16
C LEU A 331 -12.16 -11.83 5.43
N VAL A 332 -11.50 -10.68 5.60
CA VAL A 332 -11.76 -9.76 6.74
C VAL A 332 -13.16 -9.19 6.65
N VAL A 333 -13.60 -8.78 5.46
CA VAL A 333 -14.96 -8.26 5.23
C VAL A 333 -16.01 -9.34 5.49
N ASP A 334 -15.77 -10.58 5.01
CA ASP A 334 -16.69 -11.73 5.20
C ASP A 334 -16.84 -12.10 6.69
N ARG A 335 -15.81 -11.89 7.52
CA ARG A 335 -15.80 -12.19 8.96
C ARG A 335 -16.26 -11.02 9.84
N SER A 336 -16.45 -9.84 9.26
CA SER A 336 -16.81 -8.62 9.99
C SER A 336 -18.30 -8.35 9.87
N THR A 337 -18.92 -7.88 10.98
CA THR A 337 -20.26 -7.31 10.91
C THR A 337 -20.23 -5.99 10.12
N GLN A 338 -21.37 -5.54 9.61
CA GLN A 338 -21.45 -4.30 8.85
C GLN A 338 -20.89 -3.09 9.61
N HIS A 339 -21.03 -3.08 10.93
CA HIS A 339 -20.55 -2.04 11.84
C HIS A 339 -19.02 -2.12 12.09
N ASP A 340 -18.43 -3.34 12.07
CA ASP A 340 -17.02 -3.57 12.39
C ASP A 340 -16.10 -3.57 11.15
N ARG A 341 -16.63 -3.42 9.94
CA ARG A 341 -15.84 -3.50 8.69
C ARG A 341 -14.72 -2.46 8.62
N GLY A 342 -15.02 -1.22 9.03
CA GLY A 342 -14.02 -0.15 9.04
C GLY A 342 -12.84 -0.45 9.97
N PRO A 343 -13.07 -0.70 11.26
CA PRO A 343 -12.03 -1.12 12.21
C PRO A 343 -11.26 -2.36 11.78
N ALA A 344 -11.95 -3.34 11.18
CA ALA A 344 -11.32 -4.58 10.73
C ALA A 344 -10.35 -4.35 9.56
N LEU A 345 -10.74 -3.55 8.57
CA LEU A 345 -9.87 -3.18 7.46
C LEU A 345 -8.71 -2.29 7.94
N ALA A 346 -8.94 -1.37 8.88
CA ALA A 346 -7.88 -0.56 9.47
C ALA A 346 -6.85 -1.43 10.21
N THR A 347 -7.31 -2.43 10.98
CA THR A 347 -6.43 -3.41 11.64
C THR A 347 -5.61 -4.19 10.63
N LEU A 348 -6.22 -4.64 9.52
CA LEU A 348 -5.53 -5.34 8.45
C LEU A 348 -4.46 -4.46 7.77
N MET A 349 -4.78 -3.20 7.47
CA MET A 349 -3.81 -2.25 6.89
C MET A 349 -2.65 -1.98 7.85
N GLY A 350 -2.95 -1.86 9.15
CA GLY A 350 -1.91 -1.76 10.17
C GLY A 350 -0.98 -2.99 10.19
N ALA A 351 -1.53 -4.20 10.05
CA ALA A 351 -0.74 -5.42 9.96
C ALA A 351 0.17 -5.44 8.71
N PHE A 352 -0.29 -4.90 7.56
CA PHE A 352 0.55 -4.74 6.37
C PHE A 352 1.76 -3.84 6.63
N ASP A 353 1.54 -2.66 7.21
CA ASP A 353 2.62 -1.72 7.50
C ASP A 353 3.60 -2.26 8.54
N VAL A 354 3.08 -2.90 9.60
CA VAL A 354 3.89 -3.58 10.62
C VAL A 354 4.77 -4.65 9.99
N GLY A 355 4.22 -5.45 9.05
CA GLY A 355 4.98 -6.47 8.34
C GLY A 355 6.16 -5.89 7.57
N VAL A 356 5.94 -4.81 6.81
CA VAL A 356 7.01 -4.13 6.07
C VAL A 356 8.08 -3.58 7.05
N GLY A 357 7.66 -2.94 8.15
CA GLY A 357 8.58 -2.35 9.13
C GLY A 357 9.41 -3.40 9.88
N LEU A 358 8.76 -4.45 10.38
CA LEU A 358 9.45 -5.55 11.09
C LEU A 358 10.44 -6.28 10.19
N SER A 359 10.06 -6.49 8.93
CA SER A 359 10.94 -7.09 7.94
C SER A 359 12.18 -6.23 7.70
N ALA A 360 12.01 -4.94 7.44
CA ALA A 360 13.11 -4.04 7.18
C ALA A 360 14.11 -4.03 8.36
N ILE A 361 13.61 -3.88 9.58
CA ILE A 361 14.45 -3.83 10.79
C ILE A 361 15.05 -5.20 11.10
N GLY A 362 14.22 -6.24 11.21
CA GLY A 362 14.63 -7.57 11.65
C GLY A 362 15.54 -8.27 10.65
N LEU A 363 15.14 -8.31 9.37
CA LEU A 363 15.96 -8.94 8.33
C LEU A 363 17.21 -8.09 8.01
N GLY A 364 17.19 -6.78 8.26
CA GLY A 364 18.38 -5.94 8.17
C GLY A 364 19.46 -6.33 9.18
N GLN A 365 19.07 -6.68 10.41
CA GLN A 365 20.00 -7.21 11.43
C GLN A 365 20.53 -8.60 11.08
N ILE A 366 19.71 -9.44 10.43
CA ILE A 366 20.14 -10.74 9.92
C ILE A 366 21.14 -10.53 8.79
N LEU A 367 20.83 -9.66 7.82
CA LEU A 367 21.70 -9.38 6.68
C LEU A 367 23.07 -8.83 7.10
N GLU A 368 23.14 -8.04 8.16
CA GLU A 368 24.40 -7.50 8.68
C GLU A 368 25.32 -8.59 9.23
N ARG A 369 24.74 -9.66 9.81
CA ARG A 369 25.48 -10.74 10.46
C ARG A 369 25.70 -11.97 9.58
N THR A 370 25.00 -12.04 8.45
CA THR A 370 24.99 -13.18 7.53
C THR A 370 25.12 -12.71 6.08
N ASP A 371 24.27 -13.19 5.20
CA ASP A 371 24.24 -12.87 3.78
C ASP A 371 22.81 -12.70 3.24
N PHE A 372 22.69 -12.31 1.97
CA PHE A 372 21.40 -12.17 1.30
C PHE A 372 20.66 -13.51 1.17
N THR A 373 21.38 -14.61 1.00
CA THR A 373 20.80 -15.96 0.88
C THR A 373 20.03 -16.30 2.15
N THR A 374 20.69 -16.18 3.31
CA THR A 374 20.08 -16.39 4.62
C THR A 374 18.88 -15.45 4.85
N THR A 375 19.03 -14.17 4.50
CA THR A 375 18.00 -13.16 4.68
C THR A 375 16.73 -13.50 3.88
N TYR A 376 16.85 -13.86 2.59
CA TYR A 376 15.70 -14.23 1.77
C TYR A 376 15.13 -15.61 2.14
N LEU A 377 15.93 -16.55 2.63
CA LEU A 377 15.41 -17.81 3.19
C LEU A 377 14.64 -17.60 4.48
N CYS A 378 15.07 -16.68 5.36
CA CYS A 378 14.28 -16.28 6.52
C CYS A 378 12.93 -15.67 6.09
N ALA A 379 12.91 -14.82 5.06
CA ALA A 379 11.68 -14.27 4.50
C ALA A 379 10.78 -15.37 3.91
N ALA A 380 11.35 -16.37 3.22
CA ALA A 380 10.63 -17.54 2.73
C ALA A 380 10.01 -18.35 3.89
N GLY A 381 10.76 -18.56 4.97
CA GLY A 381 10.31 -19.25 6.18
C GLY A 381 9.12 -18.53 6.85
N ILE A 382 9.17 -17.20 6.94
CA ILE A 382 8.07 -16.38 7.46
C ILE A 382 6.81 -16.56 6.60
N ALA A 383 6.93 -16.50 5.27
CA ALA A 383 5.81 -16.74 4.37
C ALA A 383 5.26 -18.15 4.49
N PHE A 384 6.14 -19.17 4.65
CA PHE A 384 5.74 -20.55 4.88
C PHE A 384 4.94 -20.72 6.16
N ILE A 385 5.36 -20.08 7.26
CA ILE A 385 4.63 -20.08 8.54
C ILE A 385 3.25 -19.44 8.36
N GLY A 386 3.15 -18.29 7.71
CA GLY A 386 1.87 -17.62 7.45
C GLY A 386 0.93 -18.45 6.59
N GLY A 387 1.44 -19.03 5.50
CA GLY A 387 0.67 -19.91 4.60
C GLY A 387 0.25 -21.23 5.27
N GLY A 388 1.15 -21.86 6.02
CA GLY A 388 0.89 -23.08 6.77
C GLY A 388 -0.14 -22.89 7.87
N ALA A 389 -0.03 -21.81 8.65
CA ALA A 389 -1.02 -21.45 9.66
C ALA A 389 -2.40 -21.25 9.04
N PHE A 390 -2.46 -20.60 7.86
CA PHE A 390 -3.73 -20.41 7.15
C PHE A 390 -4.31 -21.74 6.65
N ALA A 391 -3.50 -22.60 6.03
CA ALA A 391 -3.92 -23.92 5.55
C ALA A 391 -4.50 -24.78 6.69
N LEU A 392 -3.80 -24.85 7.83
CA LEU A 392 -4.25 -25.59 9.00
C LEU A 392 -5.55 -25.01 9.60
N GLY A 393 -5.67 -23.67 9.64
CA GLY A 393 -6.88 -23.00 10.12
C GLY A 393 -8.09 -23.26 9.24
N SER A 394 -7.92 -23.28 7.92
CA SER A 394 -8.98 -23.54 6.95
C SER A 394 -9.48 -24.99 7.00
N LEU A 395 -8.58 -25.96 7.22
CA LEU A 395 -8.95 -27.38 7.39
C LEU A 395 -9.80 -27.64 8.63
N ARG A 396 -9.60 -26.85 9.72
CA ARG A 396 -10.39 -26.97 10.96
C ARG A 396 -11.80 -26.38 10.84
N GLN A 397 -12.01 -25.43 9.95
CA GLN A 397 -13.33 -24.82 9.73
C GLN A 397 -14.23 -25.64 8.79
N ASN A 398 -13.66 -26.55 8.01
CA ASN A 398 -14.39 -27.46 7.12
C ASN A 398 -14.76 -28.81 7.79
N LYS A 399 -14.36 -29.03 9.04
CA LYS A 399 -14.81 -30.14 9.93
C LYS A 399 -15.85 -29.63 10.92
#